data_84af8773c92c16fe3e9840a65a393eac
#
_entry.id   84af8773c92c16fe3e9840a65a393eac
#
_cell.length_a   1.000
_cell.length_b   1.000
_cell.length_c   1.000
_cell.angle_alpha   90.00
_cell.angle_beta   90.00
_cell.angle_gamma   90.00
#
_symmetry.space_group_name_H-M   'P 1'
#
loop_
_entity.id
_entity.type
_entity.pdbx_description
1 polymer ?
#
loop_
_entity_poly.entity_id
_entity_poly.type
_entity_poly.pdbx_seq_one_letter_code
_entity_poly.pdbx_strand_id
1 'polypeptide(L)'
;ILVNEGFTVPVWHENGTIGKKKTRKELHVFSPGTNFNVHEKKEETNTIACYVVTKHDKGFMKKNPSIYFGCAAIDIFTGNTKLFQYSITSSNIHNHNVFDELERFNSIYNPSETIIIHNYDEEKKIDDIIQFAGLQTKSIHVISELIDSDQSRMVEKCEQQAYQKSILTDFYNDINDYDSFIESSNLSRNPIAYKSFCFLLDFIFQHNPNLTHKLNHPTFDNINNRLVLANHSLRQLNIVNPHNVKGQFSSIERMINKCVTPMGRRNFRDIILHPVNDIPYLKRQYKIVDYVVSNYEKFEFMRKKFKTIRDFEHLYRKIIFNKIS
;
A
#
# COMPACT_ATOMS: atom_id res chain seq x y z
N ILE A 1 -16.32 -14.45 -5.27
CA ILE A 1 -15.52 -15.42 -6.05
C ILE A 1 -14.71 -14.67 -7.12
N LEU A 2 -15.34 -14.00 -8.09
CA LEU A 2 -14.63 -13.34 -9.21
C LEU A 2 -13.55 -12.35 -8.74
N VAL A 3 -13.85 -11.51 -7.74
CA VAL A 3 -12.89 -10.55 -7.19
C VAL A 3 -11.67 -11.25 -6.57
N ASN A 4 -11.87 -12.41 -5.92
CA ASN A 4 -10.77 -13.20 -5.35
C ASN A 4 -9.87 -13.85 -6.42
N GLU A 5 -10.39 -14.00 -7.63
CA GLU A 5 -9.62 -14.46 -8.80
C GLU A 5 -8.89 -13.33 -9.54
N GLY A 6 -9.03 -12.08 -9.08
CA GLY A 6 -8.34 -10.93 -9.63
C GLY A 6 -9.17 -10.06 -10.57
N PHE A 7 -10.45 -10.36 -10.75
CA PHE A 7 -11.32 -9.59 -11.65
C PHE A 7 -11.90 -8.35 -10.97
N THR A 8 -12.00 -7.25 -11.72
CA THR A 8 -12.77 -6.07 -11.34
C THR A 8 -14.23 -6.27 -11.76
N VAL A 9 -15.15 -6.14 -10.81
CA VAL A 9 -16.57 -6.47 -11.00
C VAL A 9 -17.43 -5.24 -10.73
N PRO A 10 -17.95 -4.57 -11.77
CA PRO A 10 -18.95 -3.51 -11.61
C PRO A 10 -20.32 -4.12 -11.26
N VAL A 11 -20.97 -3.58 -10.23
CA VAL A 11 -22.30 -3.98 -9.79
C VAL A 11 -23.31 -2.91 -10.16
N TRP A 12 -24.33 -3.29 -10.92
CA TRP A 12 -25.38 -2.41 -11.39
C TRP A 12 -26.70 -2.72 -10.70
N HIS A 13 -27.41 -1.70 -10.32
CA HIS A 13 -28.73 -1.82 -9.70
C HIS A 13 -29.79 -1.15 -10.59
N GLU A 14 -30.99 -1.67 -10.56
CA GLU A 14 -32.12 -1.11 -11.26
C GLU A 14 -32.60 0.17 -10.55
N ASN A 15 -32.60 1.30 -11.26
CA ASN A 15 -32.89 2.64 -10.70
C ASN A 15 -34.17 3.24 -11.27
N GLY A 16 -35.19 2.41 -11.56
CA GLY A 16 -36.49 2.84 -12.07
C GLY A 16 -36.69 2.59 -13.54
N THR A 17 -37.83 3.03 -14.05
CA THR A 17 -38.25 2.87 -15.45
C THR A 17 -38.48 4.23 -16.10
N ILE A 18 -37.86 4.45 -17.25
CA ILE A 18 -38.15 5.59 -18.13
C ILE A 18 -38.95 5.04 -19.33
N GLY A 19 -40.26 5.26 -19.32
CA GLY A 19 -41.19 4.64 -20.28
C GLY A 19 -41.27 3.13 -20.10
N LYS A 20 -40.98 2.35 -21.16
CA LYS A 20 -40.93 0.87 -21.11
C LYS A 20 -39.52 0.30 -20.84
N LYS A 21 -38.48 1.14 -20.70
CA LYS A 21 -37.11 0.70 -20.49
C LYS A 21 -36.71 0.86 -19.02
N LYS A 22 -36.18 -0.24 -18.45
CA LYS A 22 -35.57 -0.22 -17.12
C LYS A 22 -34.23 0.48 -17.19
N THR A 23 -34.02 1.48 -16.33
CA THR A 23 -32.72 2.17 -16.19
C THR A 23 -31.92 1.50 -15.11
N ARG A 24 -30.59 1.37 -15.35
CA ARG A 24 -29.64 0.81 -14.40
C ARG A 24 -28.64 1.89 -14.03
N LYS A 25 -28.30 1.94 -12.75
CA LYS A 25 -27.22 2.79 -12.23
C LYS A 25 -26.14 1.90 -11.67
N GLU A 26 -24.90 2.26 -11.94
CA GLU A 26 -23.75 1.63 -11.31
C GLU A 26 -23.79 1.91 -9.81
N LEU A 27 -23.67 0.86 -9.01
CA LEU A 27 -23.72 0.97 -7.55
C LEU A 27 -22.30 1.06 -6.97
N HIS A 28 -21.46 0.10 -7.31
CA HIS A 28 -20.08 0.00 -6.86
C HIS A 28 -19.27 -0.84 -7.82
N VAL A 29 -17.97 -0.53 -7.89
CA VAL A 29 -16.96 -1.36 -8.55
C VAL A 29 -16.16 -2.10 -7.48
N PHE A 30 -16.15 -3.41 -7.54
CA PHE A 30 -15.37 -4.24 -6.64
C PHE A 30 -14.12 -4.74 -7.37
N SER A 31 -12.95 -4.43 -6.84
CA SER A 31 -11.66 -4.96 -7.28
C SER A 31 -10.97 -5.70 -6.11
N PRO A 32 -9.92 -6.48 -6.35
CA PRO A 32 -9.21 -7.19 -5.29
C PRO A 32 -8.79 -6.29 -4.13
N GLY A 33 -8.25 -5.11 -4.44
CA GLY A 33 -7.78 -4.15 -3.45
C GLY A 33 -8.88 -3.35 -2.77
N THR A 34 -10.00 -3.06 -3.47
CA THR A 34 -11.12 -2.29 -2.91
C THR A 34 -12.16 -3.16 -2.19
N ASN A 35 -11.99 -4.48 -2.17
CA ASN A 35 -12.91 -5.38 -1.52
C ASN A 35 -12.80 -5.33 0.01
N PHE A 36 -13.68 -4.55 0.63
CA PHE A 36 -13.77 -4.47 2.10
C PHE A 36 -14.56 -5.63 2.73
N ASN A 37 -15.34 -6.39 1.94
CA ASN A 37 -16.24 -7.44 2.41
C ASN A 37 -15.59 -8.83 2.44
N VAL A 38 -14.28 -8.94 2.52
CA VAL A 38 -13.60 -10.24 2.65
C VAL A 38 -13.97 -10.85 4.01
N HIS A 39 -15.13 -11.52 4.06
CA HIS A 39 -15.62 -12.27 5.22
C HIS A 39 -14.85 -13.57 5.44
N GLU A 40 -13.98 -13.96 4.53
CA GLU A 40 -13.30 -15.24 4.57
C GLU A 40 -11.87 -15.10 5.10
N LYS A 41 -11.78 -15.40 6.41
CA LYS A 41 -10.62 -16.06 7.02
C LYS A 41 -9.24 -15.44 6.79
N LYS A 42 -8.80 -14.62 7.74
CA LYS A 42 -7.38 -14.47 8.09
C LYS A 42 -6.54 -13.46 7.28
N GLU A 43 -7.07 -12.72 6.37
CA GLU A 43 -6.32 -11.60 5.84
C GLU A 43 -6.43 -10.42 6.80
N GLU A 44 -5.29 -10.03 7.37
CA GLU A 44 -5.20 -8.97 8.38
C GLU A 44 -5.10 -7.60 7.75
N THR A 45 -4.74 -7.56 6.46
CA THR A 45 -4.54 -6.36 5.65
C THR A 45 -5.08 -6.58 4.24
N ASN A 46 -5.60 -5.53 3.62
CA ASN A 46 -5.89 -5.49 2.19
C ASN A 46 -5.34 -4.19 1.62
N THR A 47 -4.20 -4.27 0.97
CA THR A 47 -3.43 -3.13 0.50
C THR A 47 -3.57 -2.96 -1.00
N ILE A 48 -3.78 -1.71 -1.43
CA ILE A 48 -3.65 -1.28 -2.82
C ILE A 48 -2.38 -0.42 -2.92
N ALA A 49 -1.60 -0.63 -3.97
CA ALA A 49 -0.41 0.18 -4.21
C ALA A 49 -0.43 0.85 -5.58
N CYS A 50 0.12 2.05 -5.65
CA CYS A 50 0.40 2.76 -6.88
C CYS A 50 1.88 3.08 -6.96
N TYR A 51 2.50 2.76 -8.09
CA TYR A 51 3.91 3.00 -8.37
C TYR A 51 4.05 3.89 -9.60
N VAL A 52 4.70 5.02 -9.44
CA VAL A 52 5.08 5.90 -10.53
C VAL A 52 6.55 5.68 -10.83
N VAL A 53 6.86 5.29 -12.07
CA VAL A 53 8.22 5.04 -12.55
C VAL A 53 8.49 5.98 -13.73
N THR A 54 9.20 7.07 -13.46
CA THR A 54 9.43 8.12 -14.46
C THR A 54 10.89 8.24 -14.81
N LYS A 55 11.20 8.14 -16.09
CA LYS A 55 12.53 8.39 -16.63
C LYS A 55 12.64 9.86 -17.04
N HIS A 56 13.64 10.54 -16.53
CA HIS A 56 14.02 11.88 -17.01
C HIS A 56 15.33 11.81 -17.75
N ASP A 57 15.27 12.08 -19.05
CA ASP A 57 16.45 12.31 -19.87
C ASP A 57 16.93 13.73 -19.62
N LYS A 58 18.06 13.86 -18.93
CA LYS A 58 18.63 15.18 -18.64
C LYS A 58 19.22 15.78 -19.92
N GLY A 59 18.71 16.98 -20.27
CA GLY A 59 19.18 17.76 -21.42
C GLY A 59 20.70 17.98 -21.43
N PHE A 60 21.22 18.35 -22.54
CA PHE A 60 22.57 18.59 -23.11
C PHE A 60 23.84 18.40 -22.25
N MET A 61 23.79 18.39 -20.91
CA MET A 61 25.01 18.35 -20.07
C MET A 61 25.15 17.15 -19.12
N LYS A 62 24.20 16.24 -18.99
CA LYS A 62 24.35 15.07 -18.11
C LYS A 62 24.24 13.75 -18.89
N LYS A 63 25.33 12.99 -18.83
CA LYS A 63 25.52 11.76 -19.61
C LYS A 63 24.58 10.57 -19.22
N ASN A 64 23.94 10.60 -18.06
CA ASN A 64 23.14 9.49 -17.59
C ASN A 64 21.71 9.93 -17.24
N PRO A 65 20.67 9.25 -17.72
CA PRO A 65 19.30 9.47 -17.32
C PRO A 65 19.11 9.17 -15.83
N SER A 66 18.17 9.81 -15.20
CA SER A 66 17.75 9.49 -13.84
C SER A 66 16.36 8.90 -13.86
N ILE A 67 16.17 7.85 -13.09
CA ILE A 67 14.88 7.19 -12.92
C ILE A 67 14.38 7.56 -11.52
N TYR A 68 13.16 8.05 -11.46
CA TYR A 68 12.48 8.42 -10.23
C TYR A 68 11.36 7.43 -9.97
N PHE A 69 11.24 7.03 -8.71
CA PHE A 69 10.23 6.11 -8.23
C PHE A 69 9.42 6.78 -7.13
N GLY A 70 8.11 6.83 -7.31
CA GLY A 70 7.16 7.24 -6.30
C GLY A 70 6.23 6.09 -5.96
N CYS A 71 6.14 5.76 -4.69
CA CYS A 71 5.34 4.64 -4.21
C CYS A 71 4.31 5.13 -3.20
N ALA A 72 3.08 4.70 -3.36
CA ALA A 72 2.01 4.88 -2.40
C ALA A 72 1.31 3.54 -2.15
N ALA A 73 1.02 3.24 -0.89
CA ALA A 73 0.27 2.06 -0.49
C ALA A 73 -0.76 2.42 0.58
N ILE A 74 -2.00 1.96 0.39
CA ILE A 74 -3.11 2.20 1.32
C ILE A 74 -3.70 0.85 1.72
N ASP A 75 -3.69 0.56 3.00
CA ASP A 75 -4.41 -0.58 3.57
C ASP A 75 -5.86 -0.19 3.86
N ILE A 76 -6.78 -0.75 3.11
CA ILE A 76 -8.21 -0.45 3.19
C ILE A 76 -8.82 -0.87 4.54
N PHE A 77 -8.30 -1.93 5.17
CA PHE A 77 -8.83 -2.44 6.43
C PHE A 77 -8.48 -1.57 7.64
N THR A 78 -7.30 -0.96 7.64
CA THR A 78 -6.83 -0.12 8.74
C THR A 78 -6.87 1.38 8.41
N GLY A 79 -6.88 1.74 7.13
CA GLY A 79 -6.75 3.11 6.65
C GLY A 79 -5.30 3.64 6.68
N ASN A 80 -4.33 2.78 6.95
CA ASN A 80 -2.92 3.18 7.00
C ASN A 80 -2.37 3.49 5.60
N THR A 81 -1.72 4.64 5.48
CA THR A 81 -1.11 5.10 4.23
C THR A 81 0.40 5.18 4.38
N LYS A 82 1.12 4.55 3.45
CA LYS A 82 2.57 4.53 3.38
C LYS A 82 3.06 5.06 2.05
N LEU A 83 4.03 5.95 2.11
CA LEU A 83 4.65 6.59 0.96
C LEU A 83 6.15 6.34 0.96
N PHE A 84 6.72 6.27 -0.24
CA PHE A 84 8.15 6.16 -0.42
C PHE A 84 8.57 6.79 -1.75
N GLN A 85 9.72 7.45 -1.76
CA GLN A 85 10.30 8.00 -2.99
C GLN A 85 11.81 7.79 -2.99
N TYR A 86 12.32 7.37 -4.13
CA TYR A 86 13.76 7.32 -4.36
C TYR A 86 14.09 7.62 -5.82
N SER A 87 15.35 7.85 -6.11
CA SER A 87 15.83 8.05 -7.46
C SER A 87 17.19 7.40 -7.66
N ILE A 88 17.41 6.88 -8.85
CA ILE A 88 18.70 6.28 -9.24
C ILE A 88 19.16 6.91 -10.54
N THR A 89 20.45 7.24 -10.59
CA THR A 89 21.11 7.65 -11.82
C THR A 89 21.66 6.41 -12.49
N SER A 90 21.01 5.94 -13.54
CA SER A 90 21.44 4.75 -14.28
C SER A 90 21.21 4.96 -15.77
N SER A 91 22.19 4.57 -16.56
CA SER A 91 22.05 4.50 -18.03
C SER A 91 21.37 3.21 -18.50
N ASN A 92 21.32 2.20 -17.64
CA ASN A 92 20.80 0.89 -17.96
C ASN A 92 19.61 0.53 -17.04
N ILE A 93 18.41 0.59 -17.58
CA ILE A 93 17.18 0.21 -16.91
C ILE A 93 17.05 -1.31 -16.74
N HIS A 94 17.78 -2.10 -17.52
CA HIS A 94 17.78 -3.56 -17.42
C HIS A 94 18.61 -4.08 -16.22
N ASN A 95 19.15 -3.19 -15.40
CA ASN A 95 19.84 -3.59 -14.19
C ASN A 95 18.84 -3.82 -13.06
N HIS A 96 18.72 -5.04 -12.56
CA HIS A 96 17.84 -5.44 -11.47
C HIS A 96 17.98 -4.52 -10.24
N ASN A 97 19.19 -4.10 -9.90
CA ASN A 97 19.46 -3.27 -8.71
C ASN A 97 18.74 -1.91 -8.75
N VAL A 98 18.26 -1.47 -9.91
CA VAL A 98 17.48 -0.23 -10.04
C VAL A 98 16.12 -0.37 -9.36
N PHE A 99 15.59 -1.58 -9.28
CA PHE A 99 14.27 -1.89 -8.74
C PHE A 99 14.28 -2.46 -7.32
N ASP A 100 15.45 -2.65 -6.71
CA ASP A 100 15.57 -3.29 -5.39
C ASP A 100 14.71 -2.62 -4.31
N GLU A 101 14.67 -1.29 -4.29
CA GLU A 101 13.86 -0.53 -3.32
C GLU A 101 12.36 -0.62 -3.63
N LEU A 102 11.96 -0.64 -4.90
CA LEU A 102 10.58 -0.85 -5.30
C LEU A 102 10.13 -2.26 -4.93
N GLU A 103 10.96 -3.26 -5.22
CA GLU A 103 10.72 -4.65 -4.86
C GLU A 103 10.62 -4.83 -3.34
N ARG A 104 11.48 -4.14 -2.56
CA ARG A 104 11.40 -4.09 -1.11
C ARG A 104 10.06 -3.54 -0.64
N PHE A 105 9.67 -2.38 -1.13
CA PHE A 105 8.39 -1.75 -0.77
C PHE A 105 7.21 -2.67 -1.10
N ASN A 106 7.20 -3.24 -2.30
CA ASN A 106 6.17 -4.18 -2.72
C ASN A 106 6.12 -5.43 -1.82
N SER A 107 7.26 -6.00 -1.45
CA SER A 107 7.33 -7.18 -0.58
C SER A 107 6.87 -6.93 0.85
N ILE A 108 7.12 -5.72 1.38
CA ILE A 108 6.70 -5.32 2.72
C ILE A 108 5.19 -5.16 2.78
N TYR A 109 4.61 -4.36 1.88
CA TYR A 109 3.19 -4.02 1.91
C TYR A 109 2.31 -5.03 1.20
N ASN A 110 2.88 -5.87 0.35
CA ASN A 110 2.25 -7.02 -0.28
C ASN A 110 0.84 -6.71 -0.82
N PRO A 111 0.72 -5.80 -1.78
CA PRO A 111 -0.58 -5.34 -2.26
C PRO A 111 -1.36 -6.47 -2.94
N SER A 112 -2.67 -6.46 -2.79
CA SER A 112 -3.59 -7.35 -3.52
C SER A 112 -3.91 -6.81 -4.92
N GLU A 113 -3.71 -5.50 -5.13
CA GLU A 113 -3.91 -4.80 -6.39
C GLU A 113 -2.83 -3.74 -6.56
N THR A 114 -2.27 -3.64 -7.76
CA THR A 114 -1.15 -2.74 -8.06
C THR A 114 -1.44 -1.91 -9.31
N ILE A 115 -1.14 -0.63 -9.23
CA ILE A 115 -1.19 0.31 -10.35
C ILE A 115 0.24 0.73 -10.67
N ILE A 116 0.62 0.70 -11.94
CA ILE A 116 1.93 1.14 -12.43
C ILE A 116 1.70 2.28 -13.40
N ILE A 117 2.26 3.44 -13.12
CA ILE A 117 2.27 4.61 -14.00
C ILE A 117 3.68 4.80 -14.51
N HIS A 118 3.85 4.92 -15.82
CA HIS A 118 5.16 5.03 -16.44
C HIS A 118 5.18 5.94 -17.66
N ASN A 119 6.38 6.44 -18.01
CA ASN A 119 6.64 7.22 -19.22
C ASN A 119 7.62 6.55 -20.20
N TYR A 120 7.61 5.23 -20.28
CA TYR A 120 8.45 4.46 -21.19
C TYR A 120 7.75 4.17 -22.50
N ASP A 121 8.49 4.29 -23.61
CA ASP A 121 7.99 4.09 -24.98
C ASP A 121 7.84 2.63 -25.40
N GLU A 122 8.49 1.69 -24.70
CA GLU A 122 8.56 0.29 -25.09
C GLU A 122 7.80 -0.61 -24.11
N GLU A 123 6.84 -1.41 -24.62
CA GLU A 123 6.07 -2.38 -23.84
C GLU A 123 6.96 -3.42 -23.12
N LYS A 124 8.04 -3.88 -23.75
CA LYS A 124 8.99 -4.82 -23.13
C LYS A 124 9.60 -4.30 -21.84
N LYS A 125 9.78 -3.00 -21.71
CA LYS A 125 10.33 -2.39 -20.49
C LYS A 125 9.36 -2.49 -19.32
N ILE A 126 8.07 -2.57 -19.59
CA ILE A 126 7.03 -2.71 -18.56
C ILE A 126 7.04 -4.10 -17.99
N ASP A 127 7.16 -5.12 -18.83
CA ASP A 127 7.28 -6.51 -18.37
C ASP A 127 8.54 -6.71 -17.53
N ASP A 128 9.66 -6.08 -17.92
CA ASP A 128 10.89 -6.07 -17.14
C ASP A 128 10.67 -5.38 -15.76
N ILE A 129 9.96 -4.24 -15.71
CA ILE A 129 9.64 -3.56 -14.45
C ILE A 129 8.80 -4.47 -13.55
N ILE A 130 7.76 -5.10 -14.09
CA ILE A 130 6.89 -6.02 -13.33
C ILE A 130 7.71 -7.19 -12.78
N GLN A 131 8.58 -7.76 -13.60
CA GLN A 131 9.42 -8.89 -13.22
C GLN A 131 10.46 -8.49 -12.17
N PHE A 132 11.19 -7.40 -12.38
CA PHE A 132 12.28 -6.95 -11.49
C PHE A 132 11.77 -6.39 -10.17
N ALA A 133 10.64 -5.69 -10.18
CA ALA A 133 9.98 -5.24 -8.96
C ALA A 133 9.23 -6.39 -8.22
N GLY A 134 9.25 -7.60 -8.78
CA GLY A 134 8.63 -8.77 -8.17
C GLY A 134 7.13 -8.61 -7.95
N LEU A 135 6.44 -7.93 -8.87
CA LEU A 135 5.01 -7.68 -8.76
C LEU A 135 4.25 -8.96 -9.12
N GLN A 136 3.77 -9.66 -8.11
CA GLN A 136 3.04 -10.93 -8.25
C GLN A 136 1.57 -10.80 -7.84
N THR A 137 1.01 -9.60 -7.94
CA THR A 137 -0.40 -9.35 -7.65
C THR A 137 -1.30 -9.93 -8.74
N LYS A 138 -2.49 -10.36 -8.39
CA LYS A 138 -3.46 -10.90 -9.35
C LYS A 138 -4.03 -9.82 -10.28
N SER A 139 -4.05 -8.58 -9.84
CA SER A 139 -4.56 -7.43 -10.60
C SER A 139 -3.46 -6.37 -10.70
N ILE A 140 -2.96 -6.15 -11.92
CA ILE A 140 -1.99 -5.12 -12.24
C ILE A 140 -2.59 -4.22 -13.31
N HIS A 141 -2.69 -2.93 -13.00
CA HIS A 141 -3.12 -1.89 -13.94
C HIS A 141 -1.89 -1.13 -14.43
N VAL A 142 -1.67 -1.13 -15.73
CA VAL A 142 -0.54 -0.41 -16.35
C VAL A 142 -1.08 0.82 -17.07
N ILE A 143 -0.54 2.00 -16.74
CA ILE A 143 -0.95 3.28 -17.31
C ILE A 143 0.28 3.96 -17.89
N SER A 144 0.23 4.21 -19.19
CA SER A 144 1.28 4.98 -19.88
C SER A 144 0.92 6.46 -19.91
N GLU A 145 1.86 7.31 -19.50
CA GLU A 145 1.73 8.76 -19.60
C GLU A 145 1.85 9.27 -21.05
N LEU A 146 2.37 8.43 -21.95
CA LEU A 146 2.59 8.77 -23.36
C LEU A 146 1.37 8.52 -24.24
N ILE A 147 0.42 7.72 -23.77
CA ILE A 147 -0.77 7.34 -24.52
C ILE A 147 -1.93 8.20 -23.99
N ASP A 148 -2.58 8.96 -24.89
CA ASP A 148 -3.77 9.76 -24.53
C ASP A 148 -4.95 8.82 -24.17
N SER A 149 -5.28 8.78 -22.90
CA SER A 149 -6.38 8.03 -22.32
C SER A 149 -7.03 8.80 -21.18
N ASP A 150 -8.20 8.42 -20.76
CA ASP A 150 -8.84 9.05 -19.59
C ASP A 150 -7.98 8.87 -18.32
N GLN A 151 -7.28 7.74 -18.21
CA GLN A 151 -6.38 7.46 -17.09
C GLN A 151 -5.13 8.32 -17.14
N SER A 152 -4.49 8.52 -18.31
CA SER A 152 -3.32 9.39 -18.43
C SER A 152 -3.66 10.85 -18.16
N ARG A 153 -4.82 11.33 -18.61
CA ARG A 153 -5.30 12.69 -18.26
C ARG A 153 -5.54 12.85 -16.77
N MET A 154 -5.94 11.78 -16.07
CA MET A 154 -6.06 11.79 -14.61
C MET A 154 -4.69 11.86 -13.95
N VAL A 155 -3.70 11.13 -14.47
CA VAL A 155 -2.30 11.21 -14.00
C VAL A 155 -1.75 12.63 -14.12
N GLU A 156 -1.99 13.30 -15.24
CA GLU A 156 -1.60 14.71 -15.45
C GLU A 156 -2.28 15.67 -14.45
N LYS A 157 -3.57 15.45 -14.16
CA LYS A 157 -4.27 16.24 -13.13
C LYS A 157 -3.63 16.07 -11.75
N CYS A 158 -3.17 14.85 -11.41
CA CYS A 158 -2.50 14.58 -10.14
C CYS A 158 -1.16 15.30 -9.96
N GLU A 159 -0.59 15.89 -11.00
CA GLU A 159 0.59 16.78 -10.92
C GLU A 159 0.24 18.23 -10.59
N GLN A 160 -1.01 18.63 -10.84
CA GLN A 160 -1.46 20.01 -10.64
C GLN A 160 -1.73 20.28 -9.16
N GLN A 161 -1.09 21.32 -8.62
CA GLN A 161 -1.25 21.70 -7.19
C GLN A 161 -2.73 21.97 -6.80
N ALA A 162 -3.49 22.59 -7.70
CA ALA A 162 -4.91 22.87 -7.45
C ALA A 162 -5.71 21.58 -7.26
N TYR A 163 -5.43 20.57 -8.07
CA TYR A 163 -6.09 19.26 -7.98
C TYR A 163 -5.64 18.49 -6.73
N GLN A 164 -4.34 18.49 -6.45
CA GLN A 164 -3.77 17.88 -5.24
C GLN A 164 -4.40 18.47 -3.97
N LYS A 165 -4.54 19.80 -3.93
CA LYS A 165 -5.19 20.49 -2.83
C LYS A 165 -6.66 20.09 -2.70
N SER A 166 -7.41 20.06 -3.80
CA SER A 166 -8.82 19.63 -3.80
C SER A 166 -8.98 18.22 -3.24
N ILE A 167 -8.23 17.25 -3.78
CA ILE A 167 -8.30 15.84 -3.31
C ILE A 167 -8.01 15.75 -1.82
N LEU A 168 -6.90 16.32 -1.35
CA LEU A 168 -6.54 16.20 0.06
C LEU A 168 -7.56 16.86 0.98
N THR A 169 -8.11 18.01 0.58
CA THR A 169 -9.15 18.68 1.35
C THR A 169 -10.44 17.85 1.40
N ASP A 170 -10.79 17.17 0.32
CA ASP A 170 -12.00 16.34 0.24
C ASP A 170 -11.88 15.07 1.10
N PHE A 171 -10.68 14.49 1.20
CA PHE A 171 -10.47 13.23 1.92
C PHE A 171 -10.02 13.39 3.37
N TYR A 172 -9.36 14.48 3.70
CA TYR A 172 -8.91 14.82 5.04
C TYR A 172 -9.65 16.06 5.56
N ASN A 173 -10.88 15.87 6.03
CA ASN A 173 -11.74 16.96 6.52
C ASN A 173 -11.21 17.69 7.76
N ASP A 174 -10.16 17.18 8.38
CA ASP A 174 -9.49 17.73 9.56
C ASP A 174 -8.27 18.60 9.21
N ILE A 175 -8.01 18.83 7.93
CA ILE A 175 -6.97 19.75 7.48
C ILE A 175 -7.45 21.19 7.68
N ASN A 176 -7.01 21.83 8.78
CA ASN A 176 -7.26 23.24 9.01
C ASN A 176 -6.35 24.15 8.15
N ASP A 177 -5.12 23.68 7.89
CA ASP A 177 -4.15 24.37 7.06
C ASP A 177 -3.46 23.37 6.12
N TYR A 178 -3.69 23.55 4.83
CA TYR A 178 -3.14 22.70 3.79
C TYR A 178 -1.61 22.71 3.75
N ASP A 179 -1.00 23.89 3.89
CA ASP A 179 0.45 24.04 3.76
C ASP A 179 1.16 23.36 4.94
N SER A 180 0.63 23.52 6.15
CA SER A 180 1.13 22.77 7.33
C SER A 180 0.97 21.25 7.18
N PHE A 181 -0.11 20.79 6.58
CA PHE A 181 -0.32 19.36 6.32
C PHE A 181 0.72 18.81 5.34
N ILE A 182 0.96 19.52 4.22
CA ILE A 182 1.93 19.12 3.19
C ILE A 182 3.36 19.09 3.75
N GLU A 183 3.72 20.05 4.61
CA GLU A 183 5.04 20.09 5.24
C GLU A 183 5.21 18.98 6.28
N SER A 184 4.25 18.82 7.18
CA SER A 184 4.29 17.80 8.23
C SER A 184 4.30 16.38 7.67
N SER A 185 3.62 16.17 6.56
CA SER A 185 3.59 14.91 5.83
C SER A 185 4.78 14.72 4.86
N ASN A 186 5.71 15.68 4.76
CA ASN A 186 6.85 15.67 3.82
C ASN A 186 6.47 15.49 2.33
N LEU A 187 5.24 15.81 1.95
CA LEU A 187 4.77 15.64 0.58
C LEU A 187 5.43 16.62 -0.39
N SER A 188 5.69 17.87 0.05
CA SER A 188 6.38 18.89 -0.75
C SER A 188 7.76 18.48 -1.25
N ARG A 189 8.48 17.67 -0.46
CA ARG A 189 9.82 17.18 -0.78
C ARG A 189 9.84 15.94 -1.65
N ASN A 190 8.69 15.29 -1.83
CA ASN A 190 8.56 14.01 -2.52
C ASN A 190 7.44 14.06 -3.58
N PRO A 191 7.61 14.86 -4.66
CA PRO A 191 6.53 15.14 -5.61
C PRO A 191 6.06 13.91 -6.39
N ILE A 192 6.93 12.93 -6.65
CA ILE A 192 6.57 11.71 -7.39
C ILE A 192 5.74 10.76 -6.50
N ALA A 193 6.11 10.62 -5.23
CA ALA A 193 5.30 9.87 -4.27
C ALA A 193 3.96 10.58 -4.01
N TYR A 194 3.95 11.91 -4.02
CA TYR A 194 2.73 12.68 -3.88
C TYR A 194 1.78 12.47 -5.08
N LYS A 195 2.30 12.51 -6.32
CA LYS A 195 1.54 12.16 -7.53
C LYS A 195 0.94 10.75 -7.43
N SER A 196 1.76 9.77 -7.05
CA SER A 196 1.33 8.39 -6.83
C SER A 196 0.20 8.29 -5.79
N PHE A 197 0.31 9.03 -4.71
CA PHE A 197 -0.69 9.07 -3.65
C PHE A 197 -2.02 9.69 -4.10
N CYS A 198 -1.98 10.85 -4.78
CA CYS A 198 -3.18 11.50 -5.31
C CYS A 198 -3.91 10.60 -6.31
N PHE A 199 -3.17 9.94 -7.20
CA PHE A 199 -3.78 9.01 -8.14
C PHE A 199 -4.42 7.82 -7.43
N LEU A 200 -3.76 7.26 -6.42
CA LEU A 200 -4.28 6.14 -5.65
C LEU A 200 -5.56 6.50 -4.89
N LEU A 201 -5.63 7.71 -4.31
CA LEU A 201 -6.84 8.23 -3.66
C LEU A 201 -8.00 8.33 -4.64
N ASP A 202 -7.76 8.91 -5.82
CA ASP A 202 -8.77 9.05 -6.86
C ASP A 202 -9.24 7.68 -7.37
N PHE A 203 -8.32 6.76 -7.61
CA PHE A 203 -8.65 5.39 -8.02
C PHE A 203 -9.57 4.70 -7.00
N ILE A 204 -9.25 4.77 -5.71
CA ILE A 204 -10.08 4.20 -4.65
C ILE A 204 -11.45 4.89 -4.60
N PHE A 205 -11.48 6.21 -4.75
CA PHE A 205 -12.72 6.98 -4.74
C PHE A 205 -13.65 6.61 -5.89
N GLN A 206 -13.12 6.45 -7.09
CA GLN A 206 -13.91 6.02 -8.26
C GLN A 206 -14.51 4.62 -8.07
N HIS A 207 -13.80 3.71 -7.41
CA HIS A 207 -14.31 2.37 -7.14
C HIS A 207 -15.33 2.35 -6.01
N ASN A 208 -15.05 3.04 -4.92
CA ASN A 208 -15.94 3.14 -3.77
C ASN A 208 -15.61 4.39 -2.92
N PRO A 209 -16.38 5.47 -3.07
CA PRO A 209 -16.15 6.73 -2.36
C PRO A 209 -16.03 6.58 -0.83
N ASN A 210 -16.78 5.64 -0.25
CA ASN A 210 -16.75 5.44 1.21
C ASN A 210 -15.38 4.99 1.72
N LEU A 211 -14.57 4.30 0.90
CA LEU A 211 -13.27 3.77 1.33
C LEU A 211 -12.23 4.85 1.58
N THR A 212 -12.41 6.05 1.04
CA THR A 212 -11.48 7.18 1.22
C THR A 212 -11.76 7.99 2.49
N HIS A 213 -12.92 7.79 3.15
CA HIS A 213 -13.23 8.51 4.36
C HIS A 213 -12.32 8.12 5.53
N LYS A 214 -11.81 9.13 6.24
CA LYS A 214 -10.98 8.98 7.47
C LYS A 214 -9.81 7.99 7.30
N LEU A 215 -9.07 8.15 6.23
CA LEU A 215 -7.75 7.54 6.10
C LEU A 215 -6.79 8.17 7.12
N ASN A 216 -5.85 7.40 7.61
CA ASN A 216 -4.79 7.93 8.46
C ASN A 216 -3.85 8.83 7.64
N HIS A 217 -3.28 9.85 8.31
CA HIS A 217 -2.30 10.73 7.67
C HIS A 217 -1.18 9.93 7.01
N PRO A 218 -0.76 10.31 5.81
CA PRO A 218 0.28 9.58 5.09
C PRO A 218 1.61 9.68 5.85
N THR A 219 2.31 8.57 5.90
CA THR A 219 3.63 8.48 6.53
C THR A 219 4.63 7.93 5.55
N PHE A 220 5.82 8.56 5.49
CA PHE A 220 6.91 8.05 4.67
C PHE A 220 7.62 6.87 5.34
N ASP A 221 7.94 5.88 4.52
CA ASP A 221 8.79 4.75 4.92
C ASP A 221 10.24 5.23 4.98
N ASN A 222 10.61 5.81 6.14
CA ASN A 222 11.94 6.40 6.35
C ASN A 222 12.97 5.33 6.68
N ILE A 223 14.01 5.26 5.88
CA ILE A 223 15.14 4.31 6.02
C ILE A 223 16.08 4.71 7.16
N ASN A 224 16.09 5.97 7.60
CA ASN A 224 17.17 6.56 8.40
C ASN A 224 17.44 5.91 9.78
N ASN A 225 16.43 5.28 10.41
CA ASN A 225 16.57 4.66 11.73
C ASN A 225 16.32 3.15 11.71
N ARG A 226 16.30 2.52 10.55
CA ARG A 226 15.99 1.10 10.36
C ARG A 226 17.07 0.43 9.52
N LEU A 227 17.33 -0.83 9.80
CA LEU A 227 18.16 -1.64 8.92
C LEU A 227 17.36 -1.95 7.65
N VAL A 228 17.93 -1.62 6.52
CA VAL A 228 17.36 -2.01 5.22
C VAL A 228 17.76 -3.46 4.97
N LEU A 229 16.78 -4.35 5.03
CA LEU A 229 16.94 -5.71 4.55
C LEU A 229 16.72 -5.70 3.03
N ALA A 230 17.78 -5.98 2.27
CA ALA A 230 17.65 -6.15 0.83
C ALA A 230 16.59 -7.21 0.53
N ASN A 231 15.79 -6.99 -0.51
CA ASN A 231 14.67 -7.89 -0.80
C ASN A 231 15.13 -9.32 -1.10
N HIS A 232 16.27 -9.50 -1.76
CA HIS A 232 16.89 -10.82 -1.91
C HIS A 232 17.09 -11.53 -0.57
N SER A 233 17.50 -10.81 0.48
CA SER A 233 17.65 -11.37 1.83
C SER A 233 16.30 -11.76 2.44
N LEU A 234 15.26 -10.94 2.27
CA LEU A 234 13.91 -11.26 2.75
C LEU A 234 13.34 -12.53 2.12
N ARG A 235 13.58 -12.72 0.81
CA ARG A 235 13.13 -13.91 0.08
C ARG A 235 14.02 -15.13 0.32
N GLN A 236 15.35 -14.99 0.21
CA GLN A 236 16.30 -16.09 0.38
C GLN A 236 16.27 -16.68 1.79
N LEU A 237 16.11 -15.83 2.79
CA LEU A 237 15.93 -16.25 4.18
C LEU A 237 14.49 -16.67 4.49
N ASN A 238 13.58 -16.61 3.51
CA ASN A 238 12.17 -16.91 3.67
C ASN A 238 11.52 -16.17 4.86
N ILE A 239 11.89 -14.90 5.06
CA ILE A 239 11.34 -14.06 6.13
C ILE A 239 9.88 -13.75 5.85
N VAL A 240 9.56 -13.37 4.59
CA VAL A 240 8.22 -13.05 4.11
C VAL A 240 7.65 -14.24 3.34
N ASN A 241 6.35 -14.47 3.50
CA ASN A 241 5.66 -15.54 2.81
C ASN A 241 5.46 -15.22 1.31
N PRO A 242 5.90 -16.09 0.39
CA PRO A 242 5.50 -15.99 -1.00
C PRO A 242 3.98 -16.17 -1.15
N HIS A 243 3.36 -15.42 -2.07
CA HIS A 243 1.91 -15.39 -2.26
C HIS A 243 1.23 -16.78 -2.40
N ASN A 244 1.95 -17.78 -2.88
CA ASN A 244 1.39 -19.08 -3.21
C ASN A 244 1.59 -20.16 -2.14
N VAL A 245 2.30 -19.87 -1.04
CA VAL A 245 2.61 -20.88 -0.01
C VAL A 245 1.72 -20.66 1.21
N LYS A 246 0.92 -21.67 1.57
CA LYS A 246 0.03 -21.65 2.73
C LYS A 246 0.60 -22.50 3.86
N GLY A 247 0.40 -22.07 5.11
CA GLY A 247 0.76 -22.83 6.30
C GLY A 247 1.60 -22.03 7.31
N GLN A 248 1.74 -22.57 8.50
CA GLN A 248 2.46 -21.93 9.61
C GLN A 248 3.97 -21.85 9.35
N PHE A 249 4.52 -22.79 8.61
CA PHE A 249 5.96 -22.87 8.27
C PHE A 249 6.28 -22.30 6.89
N SER A 250 5.37 -21.52 6.30
CA SER A 250 5.58 -20.94 4.99
C SER A 250 6.56 -19.75 4.99
N SER A 251 6.82 -19.15 6.16
CA SER A 251 7.84 -18.12 6.35
C SER A 251 8.28 -18.06 7.82
N ILE A 252 9.45 -17.44 8.05
CA ILE A 252 9.93 -17.18 9.41
C ILE A 252 8.92 -16.30 10.17
N GLU A 253 8.44 -15.24 9.53
CA GLU A 253 7.41 -14.36 10.12
C GLU A 253 6.21 -15.16 10.62
N ARG A 254 5.61 -16.03 9.82
CA ARG A 254 4.46 -16.86 10.22
C ARG A 254 4.81 -17.89 11.28
N MET A 255 6.01 -18.43 11.24
CA MET A 255 6.46 -19.43 12.20
C MET A 255 6.58 -18.86 13.61
N ILE A 256 7.17 -17.66 13.74
CA ILE A 256 7.46 -17.03 15.04
C ILE A 256 6.37 -16.06 15.50
N ASN A 257 5.47 -15.61 14.62
CA ASN A 257 4.35 -14.74 14.99
C ASN A 257 3.30 -15.51 15.80
N LYS A 258 3.41 -15.42 17.11
CA LYS A 258 2.47 -16.03 18.06
C LYS A 258 1.49 -15.03 18.67
N CYS A 259 1.38 -13.85 18.11
CA CYS A 259 0.43 -12.84 18.57
C CYS A 259 -1.01 -13.33 18.44
N VAL A 260 -1.82 -13.06 19.46
CA VAL A 260 -3.20 -13.56 19.54
C VAL A 260 -4.23 -12.59 18.98
N THR A 261 -3.87 -11.30 18.92
CA THR A 261 -4.72 -10.24 18.35
C THR A 261 -4.30 -9.90 16.92
N PRO A 262 -5.23 -9.52 16.03
CA PRO A 262 -4.88 -9.08 14.67
C PRO A 262 -3.91 -7.88 14.66
N MET A 263 -4.16 -6.87 15.48
CA MET A 263 -3.29 -5.70 15.65
C MET A 263 -1.88 -6.09 16.09
N GLY A 264 -1.76 -7.03 17.03
CA GLY A 264 -0.47 -7.57 17.47
C GLY A 264 0.27 -8.28 16.36
N ARG A 265 -0.43 -9.05 15.52
CA ARG A 265 0.19 -9.73 14.36
C ARG A 265 0.70 -8.75 13.32
N ARG A 266 -0.07 -7.69 12.99
CA ARG A 266 0.37 -6.62 12.10
C ARG A 266 1.60 -5.89 12.64
N ASN A 267 1.58 -5.51 13.93
CA ASN A 267 2.71 -4.83 14.57
C ASN A 267 3.96 -5.72 14.61
N PHE A 268 3.80 -7.01 14.90
CA PHE A 268 4.92 -7.96 14.90
C PHE A 268 5.55 -8.10 13.51
N ARG A 269 4.71 -8.15 12.46
CA ARG A 269 5.17 -8.17 11.08
C ARG A 269 5.94 -6.87 10.75
N ASP A 270 5.43 -5.71 11.13
CA ASP A 270 6.11 -4.43 10.90
C ASP A 270 7.49 -4.38 11.58
N ILE A 271 7.60 -4.87 12.81
CA ILE A 271 8.88 -4.92 13.55
C ILE A 271 9.91 -5.83 12.84
N ILE A 272 9.49 -6.96 12.30
CA ILE A 272 10.39 -7.88 11.59
C ILE A 272 10.85 -7.29 10.26
N LEU A 273 9.94 -6.65 9.54
CA LEU A 273 10.25 -6.08 8.22
C LEU A 273 11.01 -4.75 8.29
N HIS A 274 10.92 -4.07 9.43
CA HIS A 274 11.59 -2.80 9.68
C HIS A 274 12.42 -2.88 10.97
N PRO A 275 13.48 -3.70 11.03
CA PRO A 275 14.28 -3.84 12.23
C PRO A 275 14.96 -2.52 12.60
N VAL A 276 14.79 -2.12 13.85
CA VAL A 276 15.31 -0.87 14.38
C VAL A 276 16.77 -1.06 14.79
N ASN A 277 17.62 -0.05 14.55
CA ASN A 277 19.03 -0.05 14.96
C ASN A 277 19.33 0.82 16.18
N ASP A 278 18.29 1.37 16.83
CA ASP A 278 18.41 2.19 18.05
C ASP A 278 18.69 1.30 19.28
N ILE A 279 19.92 1.35 19.78
CA ILE A 279 20.38 0.55 20.92
C ILE A 279 19.59 0.83 22.21
N PRO A 280 19.33 2.08 22.63
CA PRO A 280 18.47 2.40 23.76
C PRO A 280 17.09 1.79 23.68
N TYR A 281 16.47 1.89 22.51
CA TYR A 281 15.14 1.30 22.24
C TYR A 281 15.18 -0.23 22.39
N LEU A 282 16.15 -0.90 21.74
CA LEU A 282 16.29 -2.36 21.79
C LEU A 282 16.54 -2.85 23.23
N LYS A 283 17.41 -2.19 23.99
CA LYS A 283 17.64 -2.54 25.40
C LYS A 283 16.37 -2.43 26.25
N ARG A 284 15.52 -1.43 25.97
CA ARG A 284 14.23 -1.29 26.66
C ARG A 284 13.29 -2.43 26.29
N GLN A 285 13.22 -2.80 24.98
CA GLN A 285 12.37 -3.91 24.54
C GLN A 285 12.83 -5.24 25.15
N TYR A 286 14.12 -5.52 25.19
CA TYR A 286 14.64 -6.74 25.81
C TYR A 286 14.34 -6.82 27.31
N LYS A 287 14.43 -5.72 28.05
CA LYS A 287 14.02 -5.69 29.45
C LYS A 287 12.53 -6.04 29.64
N ILE A 288 11.66 -5.57 28.72
CA ILE A 288 10.25 -5.93 28.75
C ILE A 288 10.08 -7.42 28.50
N VAL A 289 10.79 -7.99 27.54
CA VAL A 289 10.74 -9.42 27.24
C VAL A 289 11.21 -10.24 28.44
N ASP A 290 12.32 -9.88 29.06
CA ASP A 290 12.85 -10.57 30.27
C ASP A 290 11.83 -10.54 31.41
N TYR A 291 11.16 -9.41 31.61
CA TYR A 291 10.12 -9.29 32.63
C TYR A 291 8.91 -10.21 32.31
N VAL A 292 8.47 -10.26 31.06
CA VAL A 292 7.37 -11.13 30.61
C VAL A 292 7.73 -12.61 30.80
N VAL A 293 8.94 -13.00 30.41
CA VAL A 293 9.42 -14.38 30.56
C VAL A 293 9.48 -14.77 32.04
N SER A 294 9.98 -13.89 32.91
CA SER A 294 10.05 -14.13 34.35
C SER A 294 8.68 -14.19 35.03
N ASN A 295 7.64 -13.66 34.41
CA ASN A 295 6.26 -13.66 34.94
C ASN A 295 5.28 -14.37 33.99
N TYR A 296 5.74 -15.44 33.34
CA TYR A 296 5.02 -16.08 32.22
C TYR A 296 3.58 -16.46 32.55
N GLU A 297 3.29 -17.01 33.74
CA GLU A 297 1.94 -17.43 34.14
C GLU A 297 0.92 -16.29 34.14
N LYS A 298 1.32 -15.11 34.64
CA LYS A 298 0.46 -13.91 34.63
C LYS A 298 0.15 -13.47 33.20
N PHE A 299 1.15 -13.47 32.33
CA PHE A 299 1.00 -13.08 30.94
C PHE A 299 0.22 -14.11 30.12
N GLU A 300 0.33 -15.40 30.43
CA GLU A 300 -0.49 -16.44 29.81
C GLU A 300 -1.98 -16.25 30.10
N PHE A 301 -2.33 -15.90 31.33
CA PHE A 301 -3.70 -15.55 31.69
C PHE A 301 -4.22 -14.34 30.92
N MET A 302 -3.42 -13.26 30.83
CA MET A 302 -3.76 -12.07 30.04
C MET A 302 -3.90 -12.42 28.56
N ARG A 303 -3.01 -13.26 28.02
CA ARG A 303 -3.04 -13.74 26.63
C ARG A 303 -4.33 -14.47 26.29
N LYS A 304 -4.87 -15.29 27.23
CA LYS A 304 -6.17 -15.94 27.05
C LYS A 304 -7.30 -14.92 26.90
N LYS A 305 -7.26 -13.84 27.69
CA LYS A 305 -8.24 -12.72 27.59
C LYS A 305 -8.07 -11.94 26.28
N PHE A 306 -6.83 -11.70 25.84
CA PHE A 306 -6.59 -10.98 24.59
C PHE A 306 -7.14 -11.69 23.35
N LYS A 307 -7.30 -13.01 23.38
CA LYS A 307 -7.93 -13.76 22.27
C LYS A 307 -9.37 -13.33 21.97
N THR A 308 -10.07 -12.75 22.94
CA THR A 308 -11.44 -12.28 22.77
C THR A 308 -11.52 -10.86 22.20
N ILE A 309 -10.39 -10.14 22.13
CA ILE A 309 -10.33 -8.79 21.60
C ILE A 309 -10.47 -8.82 20.08
N ARG A 310 -11.46 -8.08 19.59
CA ARG A 310 -11.67 -7.89 18.16
C ARG A 310 -10.65 -6.90 17.59
N ASP A 311 -10.51 -6.91 16.29
CA ASP A 311 -9.69 -5.94 15.55
C ASP A 311 -10.34 -4.54 15.60
N PHE A 312 -9.82 -3.66 16.46
CA PHE A 312 -10.36 -2.32 16.64
C PHE A 312 -10.15 -1.42 15.42
N GLU A 313 -9.05 -1.56 14.71
CA GLU A 313 -8.77 -0.76 13.51
C GLU A 313 -9.77 -1.13 12.42
N HIS A 314 -9.97 -2.43 12.17
CA HIS A 314 -10.97 -2.89 11.22
C HIS A 314 -12.40 -2.56 11.66
N LEU A 315 -12.72 -2.70 12.95
CA LEU A 315 -14.02 -2.35 13.50
C LEU A 315 -14.33 -0.85 13.33
N TYR A 316 -13.35 0.00 13.62
CA TYR A 316 -13.47 1.44 13.40
C TYR A 316 -13.79 1.78 11.94
N ARG A 317 -13.09 1.16 10.99
CA ARG A 317 -13.39 1.31 9.56
C ARG A 317 -14.80 0.83 9.20
N LYS A 318 -15.25 -0.30 9.78
CA LYS A 318 -16.63 -0.79 9.58
C LYS A 318 -17.69 0.19 10.09
N ILE A 319 -17.45 0.83 11.23
CA ILE A 319 -18.32 1.87 11.79
C ILE A 319 -18.44 3.04 10.81
N ILE A 320 -17.32 3.55 10.32
CA ILE A 320 -17.28 4.65 9.35
C ILE A 320 -18.11 4.32 8.10
N PHE A 321 -18.06 3.08 7.63
CA PHE A 321 -18.78 2.66 6.42
C PHE A 321 -20.22 2.22 6.67
N ASN A 322 -20.75 2.36 7.90
CA ASN A 322 -22.07 1.86 8.29
C ASN A 322 -22.28 0.36 7.95
N LYS A 323 -21.22 -0.44 7.99
CA LYS A 323 -21.22 -1.88 7.72
C LYS A 323 -21.15 -2.72 9.00
N ILE A 324 -21.81 -2.27 10.05
CA ILE A 324 -21.96 -3.04 11.29
C ILE A 324 -23.20 -3.91 11.12
N SER A 325 -23.00 -5.21 11.01
CA SER A 325 -24.07 -6.23 11.12
C SER A 325 -23.90 -6.95 12.43
#